data_e1dcc5aba792e339680ff138f3b6a38c
#
_entry.id   e1dcc5aba792e339680ff138f3b6a38c
#
_cell.length_a   1.000
_cell.length_b   1.000
_cell.length_c   1.000
_cell.angle_alpha   90.00
_cell.angle_beta   90.00
_cell.angle_gamma   90.00
#
_symmetry.space_group_name_H-M   'P 1'
#
loop_
_entity.id
_entity.type
_entity.pdbx_description
1 polymer ?
#
loop_
_entity_poly.entity_id
_entity_poly.type
_entity_poly.pdbx_seq_one_letter_code
_entity_poly.pdbx_strand_id
1 'polypeptide(L)'
;MIEAKVTLTQPLRAQRQFVARSGSGHHLLLDDAAGASGPKPIELVAVGLAGCTAFDVITILRQKYRQHITGYEVRVEADQAERPPQVFTSARIHHVITGHDVDPAAVEEAIRLSEEKYCSVGAMVKQTAAFHTTYEIVAEKSAEKPQPVA
;
A
#
# COMPACT_ATOMS: atom_id res chain seq x y z
N MET A 1 -0.29 7.71 20.51
CA MET A 1 1.06 7.10 20.43
C MET A 1 0.98 5.84 19.58
N ILE A 2 1.94 5.60 18.70
CA ILE A 2 2.04 4.36 17.93
C ILE A 2 3.06 3.46 18.61
N GLU A 3 2.70 2.20 18.87
CA GLU A 3 3.53 1.25 19.62
C GLU A 3 3.78 -0.01 18.77
N ALA A 4 4.97 -0.56 18.91
CA ALA A 4 5.35 -1.83 18.32
C ALA A 4 6.32 -2.58 19.24
N LYS A 5 6.24 -3.91 19.20
CA LYS A 5 7.16 -4.81 19.92
C LYS A 5 7.59 -5.92 18.99
N VAL A 6 8.88 -6.27 19.02
CA VAL A 6 9.41 -7.43 18.31
C VAL A 6 10.10 -8.36 19.29
N THR A 7 9.91 -9.67 19.13
CA THR A 7 10.47 -10.70 20.02
C THR A 7 11.08 -11.80 19.17
N LEU A 8 12.35 -12.14 19.42
CA LEU A 8 13.04 -13.22 18.72
C LEU A 8 12.33 -14.56 19.00
N THR A 9 11.99 -15.30 17.94
CA THR A 9 11.22 -16.55 18.08
C THR A 9 12.07 -17.73 18.54
N GLN A 10 13.33 -17.79 18.09
CA GLN A 10 14.24 -18.92 18.36
C GLN A 10 15.66 -18.41 18.66
N PRO A 11 15.95 -18.09 19.93
CA PRO A 11 17.23 -17.46 20.30
C PRO A 11 18.48 -18.31 20.04
N LEU A 12 18.32 -19.64 19.89
CA LEU A 12 19.45 -20.58 19.66
C LEU A 12 19.75 -20.82 18.17
N ARG A 13 18.97 -20.24 17.24
CA ARG A 13 19.21 -20.36 15.80
C ARG A 13 19.85 -19.09 15.26
N ALA A 14 20.71 -19.24 14.26
CA ALA A 14 21.35 -18.11 13.57
C ALA A 14 20.36 -17.26 12.74
N GLN A 15 19.15 -17.73 12.53
CA GLN A 15 18.10 -17.06 11.78
C GLN A 15 17.52 -15.87 12.56
N ARG A 16 17.29 -14.77 11.86
CA ARG A 16 16.73 -13.54 12.42
C ARG A 16 15.21 -13.49 12.21
N GLN A 17 14.48 -14.40 12.85
CA GLN A 17 13.04 -14.45 12.81
C GLN A 17 12.45 -13.84 14.08
N PHE A 18 11.50 -12.93 13.92
CA PHE A 18 10.83 -12.24 15.02
C PHE A 18 9.31 -12.31 14.89
N VAL A 19 8.61 -12.38 16.00
CA VAL A 19 7.19 -12.03 16.07
C VAL A 19 7.09 -10.54 16.35
N ALA A 20 6.45 -9.82 15.46
CA ALA A 20 6.10 -8.41 15.64
C ALA A 20 4.66 -8.30 16.15
N ARG A 21 4.43 -7.36 17.06
CA ARG A 21 3.11 -7.01 17.58
C ARG A 21 2.91 -5.50 17.48
N SER A 22 1.82 -5.07 16.85
CA SER A 22 1.40 -3.66 16.85
C SER A 22 0.68 -3.29 18.13
N GLY A 23 0.60 -1.99 18.45
CA GLY A 23 -0.18 -1.47 19.56
C GLY A 23 -1.67 -1.85 19.51
N SER A 24 -2.21 -2.08 18.30
CA SER A 24 -3.58 -2.60 18.09
C SER A 24 -3.75 -4.10 18.38
N GLY A 25 -2.68 -4.80 18.78
CA GLY A 25 -2.71 -6.20 19.18
C GLY A 25 -2.50 -7.21 18.05
N HIS A 26 -2.35 -6.77 16.79
CA HIS A 26 -2.12 -7.65 15.64
C HIS A 26 -0.68 -8.12 15.57
N HIS A 27 -0.49 -9.35 15.07
CA HIS A 27 0.81 -9.99 15.00
C HIS A 27 1.17 -10.33 13.54
N LEU A 28 2.47 -10.32 13.26
CA LEU A 28 3.03 -10.85 12.02
C LEU A 28 4.43 -11.42 12.29
N LEU A 29 4.88 -12.34 11.45
CA LEU A 29 6.25 -12.80 11.45
C LEU A 29 7.12 -11.87 10.60
N LEU A 30 8.32 -11.57 11.10
CA LEU A 30 9.39 -10.94 10.34
C LEU A 30 10.51 -11.97 10.13
N ASP A 31 11.07 -11.99 8.93
CA ASP A 31 12.17 -12.88 8.63
C ASP A 31 13.27 -12.16 7.85
N ASP A 32 14.42 -12.78 7.66
CA ASP A 32 15.47 -12.24 6.81
C ASP A 32 15.39 -12.77 5.36
N ALA A 33 16.33 -12.36 4.53
CA ALA A 33 16.34 -12.73 3.11
C ALA A 33 16.52 -14.25 2.85
N ALA A 34 17.04 -14.98 3.82
CA ALA A 34 17.22 -16.45 3.75
C ALA A 34 15.98 -17.20 4.23
N GLY A 35 15.10 -16.55 4.98
CA GLY A 35 13.87 -17.12 5.51
C GLY A 35 12.70 -17.00 4.54
N ALA A 36 11.75 -17.91 4.65
CA ALA A 36 10.54 -17.92 3.82
C ALA A 36 9.26 -17.79 4.66
N SER A 37 9.39 -17.43 5.94
CA SER A 37 8.28 -17.44 6.89
C SER A 37 7.60 -16.06 7.06
N GLY A 38 8.20 -14.98 6.57
CA GLY A 38 7.66 -13.65 6.69
C GLY A 38 8.43 -12.60 5.90
N PRO A 39 7.88 -11.40 5.76
CA PRO A 39 8.55 -10.30 5.08
C PRO A 39 9.75 -9.78 5.87
N LYS A 40 10.69 -9.17 5.14
CA LYS A 40 11.75 -8.35 5.74
C LYS A 40 11.16 -7.04 6.26
N PRO A 41 11.75 -6.44 7.29
CA PRO A 41 11.28 -5.15 7.83
C PRO A 41 11.13 -4.05 6.77
N ILE A 42 12.06 -3.95 5.83
CA ILE A 42 12.01 -2.93 4.77
C ILE A 42 10.84 -3.13 3.79
N GLU A 43 10.42 -4.37 3.55
CA GLU A 43 9.24 -4.68 2.74
C GLU A 43 7.96 -4.17 3.41
N LEU A 44 7.92 -4.16 4.74
CA LEU A 44 6.77 -3.59 5.47
C LEU A 44 6.65 -2.08 5.32
N VAL A 45 7.76 -1.38 5.06
CA VAL A 45 7.71 0.05 4.73
C VAL A 45 7.00 0.26 3.39
N ALA A 46 7.30 -0.59 2.38
CA ALA A 46 6.61 -0.55 1.09
C ALA A 46 5.11 -0.94 1.22
N VAL A 47 4.80 -1.98 2.01
CA VAL A 47 3.42 -2.37 2.33
C VAL A 47 2.69 -1.24 3.07
N GLY A 48 3.35 -0.61 4.03
CA GLY A 48 2.82 0.54 4.76
C GLY A 48 2.52 1.73 3.84
N LEU A 49 3.42 2.01 2.88
CA LEU A 49 3.21 3.06 1.87
C LEU A 49 2.01 2.74 0.98
N ALA A 50 1.94 1.52 0.44
CA ALA A 50 0.81 1.08 -0.39
C ALA A 50 -0.52 1.15 0.38
N GLY A 51 -0.55 0.64 1.61
CA GLY A 51 -1.74 0.65 2.47
C GLY A 51 -2.17 2.07 2.85
N CYS A 52 -1.24 2.93 3.22
CA CYS A 52 -1.53 4.31 3.62
C CYS A 52 -2.21 5.07 2.49
N THR A 53 -1.63 5.07 1.28
CA THR A 53 -2.25 5.74 0.13
C THR A 53 -3.57 5.06 -0.29
N ALA A 54 -3.66 3.72 -0.19
CA ALA A 54 -4.88 2.99 -0.53
C ALA A 54 -6.07 3.41 0.37
N PHE A 55 -5.86 3.52 1.67
CA PHE A 55 -6.89 3.97 2.60
C PHE A 55 -7.37 5.39 2.29
N ASP A 56 -6.45 6.30 2.00
CA ASP A 56 -6.80 7.69 1.66
C ASP A 56 -7.59 7.75 0.37
N VAL A 57 -7.04 7.20 -0.72
CA VAL A 57 -7.62 7.30 -2.07
C VAL A 57 -9.00 6.67 -2.13
N ILE A 58 -9.20 5.46 -1.58
CA ILE A 58 -10.52 4.81 -1.59
C ILE A 58 -11.55 5.60 -0.77
N THR A 59 -11.13 6.17 0.35
CA THR A 59 -12.00 7.01 1.18
C THR A 59 -12.41 8.28 0.45
N ILE A 60 -11.47 8.96 -0.18
CA ILE A 60 -11.72 10.19 -0.93
C ILE A 60 -12.65 9.90 -2.13
N LEU A 61 -12.36 8.86 -2.91
CA LEU A 61 -13.17 8.48 -4.07
C LEU A 61 -14.61 8.16 -3.67
N ARG A 62 -14.82 7.38 -2.62
CA ARG A 62 -16.15 6.97 -2.19
C ARG A 62 -16.91 8.07 -1.47
N GLN A 63 -16.29 8.78 -0.54
CA GLN A 63 -16.97 9.72 0.34
C GLN A 63 -17.06 11.12 -0.23
N LYS A 64 -15.96 11.64 -0.79
CA LYS A 64 -15.91 13.01 -1.34
C LYS A 64 -16.47 13.08 -2.76
N TYR A 65 -16.01 12.17 -3.63
CA TYR A 65 -16.38 12.19 -5.05
C TYR A 65 -17.53 11.25 -5.43
N ARG A 66 -18.06 10.49 -4.47
CA ARG A 66 -19.19 9.58 -4.65
C ARG A 66 -19.01 8.59 -5.80
N GLN A 67 -17.78 8.18 -6.06
CA GLN A 67 -17.43 7.23 -7.10
C GLN A 67 -17.87 5.82 -6.73
N HIS A 68 -18.39 5.06 -7.69
CA HIS A 68 -18.78 3.67 -7.50
C HIS A 68 -17.59 2.75 -7.77
N ILE A 69 -16.76 2.55 -6.76
CA ILE A 69 -15.56 1.70 -6.82
C ILE A 69 -15.89 0.31 -6.31
N THR A 70 -15.63 -0.71 -7.15
CA THR A 70 -15.87 -2.12 -6.87
C THR A 70 -14.59 -2.91 -6.63
N GLY A 71 -13.45 -2.41 -7.12
CA GLY A 71 -12.13 -2.98 -6.88
C GLY A 71 -11.06 -1.90 -6.82
N TYR A 72 -10.03 -2.16 -6.00
CA TYR A 72 -8.91 -1.23 -5.90
C TYR A 72 -7.65 -1.98 -5.47
N GLU A 73 -6.57 -1.75 -6.20
CA GLU A 73 -5.25 -2.31 -5.93
C GLU A 73 -4.20 -1.20 -6.01
N VAL A 74 -3.22 -1.25 -5.13
CA VAL A 74 -2.04 -0.38 -5.17
C VAL A 74 -0.79 -1.25 -5.20
N ARG A 75 0.05 -1.02 -6.21
CA ARG A 75 1.36 -1.66 -6.34
C ARG A 75 2.44 -0.64 -6.03
N VAL A 76 3.42 -1.05 -5.23
CA VAL A 76 4.59 -0.22 -4.92
C VAL A 76 5.85 -1.01 -5.24
N GLU A 77 6.72 -0.40 -6.04
CA GLU A 77 8.08 -0.85 -6.27
C GLU A 77 9.04 0.23 -5.82
N ALA A 78 10.01 -0.12 -4.99
CA ALA A 78 10.97 0.84 -4.47
C ALA A 78 12.41 0.39 -4.70
N ASP A 79 13.25 1.33 -5.11
CA ASP A 79 14.71 1.13 -5.21
C ASP A 79 15.37 1.61 -3.92
N GLN A 80 16.40 0.89 -3.47
CA GLN A 80 17.17 1.21 -2.29
C GLN A 80 18.55 1.77 -2.65
N ALA A 81 19.12 2.56 -1.74
CA ALA A 81 20.53 2.98 -1.85
C ALA A 81 21.46 1.75 -1.86
N GLU A 82 22.54 1.83 -2.63
CA GLU A 82 23.52 0.73 -2.75
C GLU A 82 24.29 0.48 -1.45
N ARG A 83 24.51 1.53 -0.64
CA ARG A 83 25.27 1.48 0.60
C ARG A 83 24.39 1.77 1.81
N PRO A 84 24.70 1.17 2.98
CA PRO A 84 24.00 1.52 4.22
C PRO A 84 24.13 3.03 4.59
N PRO A 85 23.03 3.60 5.11
CA PRO A 85 21.72 2.99 5.27
C PRO A 85 20.99 2.86 3.92
N GLN A 86 20.47 1.68 3.64
CA GLN A 86 19.78 1.36 2.38
C GLN A 86 18.34 1.88 2.41
N VAL A 87 18.19 3.20 2.51
CA VAL A 87 16.88 3.88 2.42
C VAL A 87 16.30 3.75 1.02
N PHE A 88 15.00 3.94 0.87
CA PHE A 88 14.38 4.07 -0.45
C PHE A 88 14.85 5.37 -1.12
N THR A 89 15.27 5.26 -2.38
CA THR A 89 15.72 6.37 -3.23
C THR A 89 14.69 6.74 -4.29
N SER A 90 13.86 5.78 -4.69
CA SER A 90 12.69 6.00 -5.55
C SER A 90 11.56 5.05 -5.17
N ALA A 91 10.33 5.45 -5.45
CA ALA A 91 9.15 4.59 -5.33
C ALA A 91 8.23 4.81 -6.54
N ARG A 92 7.91 3.73 -7.24
CA ARG A 92 6.89 3.68 -8.29
C ARG A 92 5.60 3.19 -7.66
N ILE A 93 4.58 4.01 -7.70
CA ILE A 93 3.26 3.73 -7.12
C ILE A 93 2.26 3.65 -8.26
N HIS A 94 1.58 2.53 -8.39
CA HIS A 94 0.59 2.32 -9.43
C HIS A 94 -0.77 1.95 -8.82
N HIS A 95 -1.79 2.74 -9.15
CA HIS A 95 -3.16 2.55 -8.68
C HIS A 95 -4.01 1.90 -9.77
N VAL A 96 -4.67 0.78 -9.47
CA VAL A 96 -5.64 0.13 -10.35
C VAL A 96 -7.02 0.29 -9.73
N ILE A 97 -7.88 1.09 -10.36
CA ILE A 97 -9.22 1.39 -9.87
C ILE A 97 -10.26 0.71 -10.75
N THR A 98 -11.07 -0.16 -10.19
CA THR A 98 -12.18 -0.81 -10.89
C THR A 98 -13.51 -0.24 -10.43
N GLY A 99 -14.39 0.09 -11.35
CA GLY A 99 -15.71 0.62 -11.00
C GLY A 99 -16.57 1.00 -12.20
N HIS A 100 -17.71 1.59 -11.90
CA HIS A 100 -18.68 2.06 -12.89
C HIS A 100 -18.55 3.57 -13.07
N ASP A 101 -18.37 4.03 -14.31
CA ASP A 101 -18.31 5.45 -14.69
C ASP A 101 -17.35 6.26 -13.80
N VAL A 102 -16.18 5.70 -13.50
CA VAL A 102 -15.19 6.35 -12.63
C VAL A 102 -14.61 7.56 -13.34
N ASP A 103 -14.72 8.73 -12.71
CA ASP A 103 -14.19 9.99 -13.21
C ASP A 103 -12.66 10.06 -13.02
N PRO A 104 -11.87 10.15 -14.12
CA PRO A 104 -10.42 10.30 -14.04
C PRO A 104 -9.96 11.51 -13.21
N ALA A 105 -10.68 12.64 -13.30
CA ALA A 105 -10.34 13.84 -12.54
C ALA A 105 -10.49 13.62 -11.03
N ALA A 106 -11.51 12.85 -10.62
CA ALA A 106 -11.67 12.46 -9.21
C ALA A 106 -10.54 11.55 -8.74
N VAL A 107 -10.06 10.63 -9.60
CA VAL A 107 -8.92 9.74 -9.29
C VAL A 107 -7.64 10.54 -9.11
N GLU A 108 -7.32 11.43 -10.06
CA GLU A 108 -6.13 12.29 -10.00
C GLU A 108 -6.13 13.14 -8.74
N GLU A 109 -7.25 13.76 -8.41
CA GLU A 109 -7.36 14.61 -7.22
C GLU A 109 -7.27 13.78 -5.92
N ALA A 110 -7.85 12.57 -5.88
CA ALA A 110 -7.74 11.68 -4.72
C ALA A 110 -6.29 11.26 -4.47
N ILE A 111 -5.56 10.89 -5.51
CA ILE A 111 -4.14 10.55 -5.44
C ILE A 111 -3.32 11.76 -4.97
N ARG A 112 -3.53 12.93 -5.58
CA ARG A 112 -2.85 14.16 -5.20
C ARG A 112 -3.08 14.51 -3.73
N LEU A 113 -4.31 14.45 -3.24
CA LEU A 113 -4.64 14.73 -1.84
C LEU A 113 -3.99 13.73 -0.88
N SER A 114 -3.96 12.44 -1.22
CA SER A 114 -3.22 11.45 -0.44
C SER A 114 -1.75 11.82 -0.35
N GLU A 115 -1.09 12.07 -1.48
CA GLU A 115 0.35 12.32 -1.53
C GLU A 115 0.79 13.62 -0.87
N GLU A 116 0.00 14.69 -0.99
CA GLU A 116 0.38 16.02 -0.51
C GLU A 116 -0.10 16.30 0.92
N LYS A 117 -1.20 15.65 1.36
CA LYS A 117 -1.86 16.05 2.59
C LYS A 117 -2.06 14.93 3.62
N TYR A 118 -2.41 13.72 3.20
CA TYR A 118 -2.92 12.73 4.14
C TYR A 118 -1.98 11.56 4.42
N CYS A 119 -1.26 11.05 3.44
CA CYS A 119 -0.43 9.85 3.61
C CYS A 119 0.79 10.11 4.49
N SER A 120 0.70 9.75 5.78
CA SER A 120 1.79 9.93 6.73
C SER A 120 3.02 9.08 6.39
N VAL A 121 2.84 7.85 5.91
CA VAL A 121 3.95 7.00 5.48
C VAL A 121 4.61 7.60 4.24
N GLY A 122 3.81 8.09 3.28
CA GLY A 122 4.32 8.78 2.09
C GLY A 122 5.15 10.01 2.44
N ALA A 123 4.68 10.83 3.40
CA ALA A 123 5.41 12.00 3.86
C ALA A 123 6.78 11.64 4.49
N MET A 124 6.87 10.51 5.21
CA MET A 124 8.14 10.01 5.75
C MET A 124 9.07 9.50 4.64
N VAL A 125 8.56 8.67 3.74
CA VAL A 125 9.35 8.05 2.66
C VAL A 125 9.85 9.10 1.65
N LYS A 126 9.07 10.13 1.36
CA LYS A 126 9.45 11.25 0.48
C LYS A 126 10.69 12.04 0.95
N GLN A 127 11.10 11.89 2.21
CA GLN A 127 12.34 12.54 2.68
C GLN A 127 13.59 11.96 2.00
N THR A 128 13.53 10.75 1.48
CA THR A 128 14.67 10.09 0.82
C THR A 128 14.35 9.61 -0.60
N ALA A 129 13.08 9.40 -0.93
CA ALA A 129 12.65 8.77 -2.19
C ALA A 129 11.88 9.74 -3.10
N ALA A 130 12.22 9.74 -4.39
CA ALA A 130 11.39 10.35 -5.41
C ALA A 130 10.20 9.43 -5.75
N PHE A 131 8.98 10.00 -5.82
CA PHE A 131 7.77 9.26 -6.18
C PHE A 131 7.46 9.42 -7.67
N HIS A 132 7.06 8.29 -8.29
CA HIS A 132 6.53 8.22 -9.63
C HIS A 132 5.18 7.51 -9.59
N THR A 133 4.12 8.29 -9.59
CA THR A 133 2.75 7.76 -9.42
C THR A 133 2.01 7.71 -10.74
N THR A 134 1.38 6.58 -11.00
CA THR A 134 0.53 6.32 -12.17
C THR A 134 -0.76 5.65 -11.74
N TYR A 135 -1.77 5.68 -12.60
CA TYR A 135 -3.02 4.95 -12.37
C TYR A 135 -3.62 4.42 -13.66
N GLU A 136 -4.50 3.45 -13.50
CA GLU A 136 -5.41 2.99 -14.56
C GLU A 136 -6.82 2.80 -14.01
N ILE A 137 -7.82 3.04 -14.84
CA ILE A 137 -9.22 2.80 -14.52
C ILE A 137 -9.69 1.62 -15.34
N VAL A 138 -10.16 0.58 -14.65
CA VAL A 138 -10.76 -0.61 -15.26
C VAL A 138 -12.28 -0.48 -15.16
N ALA A 139 -12.95 -0.34 -16.32
CA ALA A 139 -14.40 -0.31 -16.35
C ALA A 139 -14.95 -1.69 -16.00
N GLU A 140 -15.81 -1.79 -15.00
CA GLU A 140 -16.56 -2.99 -14.73
C GLU A 140 -17.67 -3.11 -15.79
N LYS A 141 -17.65 -4.24 -16.53
CA LYS A 141 -18.75 -4.54 -17.46
C LYS A 141 -20.02 -4.71 -16.65
N SER A 142 -21.04 -3.92 -16.93
CA SER A 142 -22.39 -4.14 -16.40
C SER A 142 -22.75 -5.60 -16.64
N ALA A 143 -23.09 -6.32 -15.58
CA ALA A 143 -23.65 -7.66 -15.74
C ALA A 143 -24.86 -7.52 -16.67
N GLU A 144 -24.79 -8.12 -17.85
CA GLU A 144 -25.88 -8.17 -18.80
C GLU A 144 -27.07 -8.76 -18.05
N LYS A 145 -28.13 -7.96 -17.87
CA LYS A 145 -29.35 -8.46 -17.24
C LYS A 145 -29.80 -9.67 -18.05
N PRO A 146 -30.08 -10.82 -17.41
CA PRO A 146 -30.63 -11.96 -18.14
C PRO A 146 -31.86 -11.49 -18.91
N GLN A 147 -31.82 -11.62 -20.24
CA GLN A 147 -33.02 -11.36 -21.03
C GLN A 147 -34.14 -12.28 -20.54
N PRO A 148 -35.34 -11.76 -20.30
CA PRO A 148 -36.45 -12.65 -19.96
C PRO A 148 -36.64 -13.60 -21.12
N VAL A 149 -36.52 -14.89 -20.83
CA VAL A 149 -36.86 -15.95 -21.78
C VAL A 149 -38.34 -15.80 -22.10
N ALA A 150 -38.61 -15.53 -23.36
CA ALA A 150 -39.98 -15.40 -23.87
C ALA A 150 -40.73 -16.75 -23.79
#